data_36361359b614f07fea0ad01a11da6d5f
#
_entry.id   36361359b614f07fea0ad01a11da6d5f
#
_cell.length_a   1.000
_cell.length_b   1.000
_cell.length_c   1.000
_cell.angle_alpha   90.00
_cell.angle_beta   90.00
_cell.angle_gamma   90.00
#
_symmetry.space_group_name_H-M   'P 1'
#
loop_
_entity.id
_entity.type
_entity.pdbx_description
1 polymer ?
#
loop_
_entity_poly.entity_id
_entity_poly.type
_entity_poly.pdbx_seq_one_letter_code
_entity_poly.pdbx_strand_id
1 'polypeptide(L)'
;MPPVVFSPAARAELLEARDWYAARDVELADRFTAEIEAIVERIGTEPQQFPVVYQDIRRARCRRFPYALFFRVIAGTVRVIACFHSSHDPRQWQRRS
;
A
#
# COMPACT_ATOMS: atom_id res chain seq x y z
N MET A 1 -12.11 -7.19 -13.24
CA MET A 1 -11.15 -6.84 -12.20
C MET A 1 -11.62 -5.59 -11.47
N PRO A 2 -11.74 -5.61 -10.14
CA PRO A 2 -12.21 -4.43 -9.42
C PRO A 2 -11.19 -3.29 -9.54
N PRO A 3 -11.65 -2.05 -9.59
CA PRO A 3 -10.75 -0.91 -9.61
C PRO A 3 -10.02 -0.79 -8.26
N VAL A 4 -8.78 -0.31 -8.31
CA VAL A 4 -7.98 -0.03 -7.12
C VAL A 4 -7.78 1.49 -7.05
N VAL A 5 -8.25 2.08 -5.96
CA VAL A 5 -8.22 3.52 -5.75
C VAL A 5 -7.44 3.84 -4.49
N PHE A 6 -6.49 4.77 -4.60
CA PHE A 6 -5.74 5.24 -3.44
C PHE A 6 -6.45 6.44 -2.82
N SER A 7 -6.55 6.45 -1.49
CA SER A 7 -6.96 7.67 -0.79
C SER A 7 -5.91 8.76 -0.99
N PRO A 8 -6.26 10.04 -0.82
CA PRO A 8 -5.24 11.10 -0.90
C PRO A 8 -4.09 10.90 0.09
N ALA A 9 -4.37 10.45 1.31
CA ALA A 9 -3.34 10.18 2.31
C ALA A 9 -2.42 9.04 1.87
N ALA A 10 -2.98 7.94 1.37
CA ALA A 10 -2.18 6.81 0.90
C ALA A 10 -1.31 7.20 -0.29
N ARG A 11 -1.86 7.98 -1.22
CA ARG A 11 -1.11 8.45 -2.37
C ARG A 11 0.06 9.34 -1.94
N ALA A 12 -0.17 10.26 -1.01
CA ALA A 12 0.88 11.15 -0.50
C ALA A 12 1.99 10.33 0.18
N GLU A 13 1.63 9.33 0.96
CA GLU A 13 2.60 8.46 1.63
C GLU A 13 3.43 7.65 0.63
N LEU A 14 2.79 7.15 -0.42
CA LEU A 14 3.48 6.42 -1.47
C LEU A 14 4.51 7.31 -2.18
N LEU A 15 4.11 8.52 -2.54
CA LEU A 15 4.99 9.47 -3.21
C LEU A 15 6.15 9.90 -2.31
N GLU A 16 5.89 10.13 -1.03
CA GLU A 16 6.91 10.46 -0.05
C GLU A 16 7.95 9.36 0.08
N ALA A 17 7.51 8.11 0.16
CA ALA A 17 8.40 6.95 0.21
C ALA A 17 9.26 6.85 -1.04
N ARG A 18 8.65 7.02 -2.22
CA ARG A 18 9.37 6.99 -3.48
C ARG A 18 10.43 8.10 -3.54
N ASP A 19 10.08 9.30 -3.12
CA ASP A 19 11.00 10.44 -3.13
C ASP A 19 12.17 10.22 -2.17
N TRP A 20 11.93 9.59 -1.04
CA TRP A 20 12.97 9.26 -0.08
C TRP A 20 14.00 8.33 -0.73
N TYR A 21 13.55 7.30 -1.46
CA TYR A 21 14.47 6.40 -2.18
C TYR A 21 15.16 7.12 -3.34
N ALA A 22 14.44 7.95 -4.09
CA ALA A 22 15.00 8.67 -5.23
C ALA A 22 16.13 9.63 -4.82
N ALA A 23 16.04 10.21 -3.62
CA ALA A 23 17.09 11.07 -3.09
C ALA A 23 18.39 10.32 -2.83
N ARG A 24 18.32 9.00 -2.68
CA ARG A 24 19.49 8.14 -2.43
C ARG A 24 19.97 7.45 -3.70
N ASP A 25 19.05 6.93 -4.49
CA ASP A 25 19.37 6.18 -5.70
C ASP A 25 18.11 6.05 -6.55
N VAL A 26 18.14 6.63 -7.74
CA VAL A 26 16.99 6.60 -8.65
C VAL A 26 16.56 5.15 -8.97
N GLU A 27 17.52 4.24 -9.09
CA GLU A 27 17.20 2.83 -9.35
C GLU A 27 16.40 2.20 -8.21
N LEU A 28 16.69 2.57 -6.96
CA LEU A 28 15.91 2.09 -5.81
C LEU A 28 14.47 2.59 -5.89
N ALA A 29 14.27 3.85 -6.25
CA ALA A 29 12.94 4.41 -6.42
C ALA A 29 12.17 3.67 -7.52
N ASP A 30 12.84 3.35 -8.63
CA ASP A 30 12.21 2.61 -9.72
C ASP A 30 11.83 1.20 -9.30
N ARG A 31 12.67 0.51 -8.54
CA ARG A 31 12.38 -0.82 -8.02
C ARG A 31 11.22 -0.79 -7.02
N PHE A 32 11.20 0.22 -6.16
CA PHE A 32 10.09 0.39 -5.22
C PHE A 32 8.77 0.59 -5.96
N THR A 33 8.75 1.48 -6.93
CA THR A 33 7.57 1.74 -7.75
C THR A 33 7.10 0.48 -8.47
N ALA A 34 8.02 -0.27 -9.07
CA ALA A 34 7.69 -1.52 -9.76
C ALA A 34 7.08 -2.55 -8.82
N GLU A 35 7.61 -2.67 -7.61
CA GLU A 35 7.05 -3.61 -6.63
C GLU A 35 5.66 -3.17 -6.17
N ILE A 36 5.45 -1.88 -5.94
CA ILE A 36 4.13 -1.35 -5.59
C ILE A 36 3.12 -1.62 -6.70
N GLU A 37 3.49 -1.40 -7.96
CA GLU A 37 2.62 -1.66 -9.10
C GLU A 37 2.22 -3.14 -9.17
N ALA A 38 3.17 -4.04 -8.94
CA ALA A 38 2.90 -5.47 -8.92
C ALA A 38 1.94 -5.86 -7.78
N ILE A 39 2.12 -5.25 -6.60
CA ILE A 39 1.23 -5.48 -5.47
C ILE A 39 -0.18 -4.96 -5.77
N VAL A 40 -0.29 -3.77 -6.35
CA VAL A 40 -1.59 -3.18 -6.71
C VAL A 40 -2.34 -4.09 -7.69
N GLU A 41 -1.63 -4.65 -8.67
CA GLU A 41 -2.24 -5.59 -9.62
C GLU A 41 -2.75 -6.84 -8.89
N ARG A 42 -1.98 -7.39 -7.98
CA ARG A 42 -2.40 -8.56 -7.20
C ARG A 42 -3.58 -8.26 -6.29
N ILE A 43 -3.60 -7.09 -5.66
CA ILE A 43 -4.73 -6.65 -4.84
C ILE A 43 -6.00 -6.55 -5.68
N GLY A 44 -5.88 -5.99 -6.87
CA GLY A 44 -7.03 -5.85 -7.78
C GLY A 44 -7.55 -7.19 -8.28
N THR A 45 -6.65 -8.14 -8.52
CA THR A 45 -7.01 -9.44 -9.06
C THR A 45 -7.61 -10.36 -8.00
N GLU A 46 -7.02 -10.39 -6.80
CA GLU A 46 -7.40 -11.35 -5.76
C GLU A 46 -7.16 -10.77 -4.37
N PRO A 47 -8.00 -9.81 -3.96
CA PRO A 47 -7.78 -9.12 -2.67
C PRO A 47 -7.85 -10.07 -1.47
N GLN A 48 -8.63 -11.17 -1.57
CA GLN A 48 -8.80 -12.09 -0.46
C GLN A 48 -7.55 -12.89 -0.12
N GLN A 49 -6.54 -12.91 -0.99
CA GLN A 49 -5.28 -13.62 -0.70
C GLN A 49 -4.46 -12.93 0.39
N PHE A 50 -4.78 -11.66 0.70
CA PHE A 50 -4.05 -10.89 1.70
C PHE A 50 -4.74 -10.97 3.05
N PRO A 51 -3.97 -11.04 4.16
CA PRO A 51 -4.56 -11.22 5.48
C PRO A 51 -5.30 -9.97 5.97
N VAL A 52 -6.39 -10.21 6.69
CA VAL A 52 -7.07 -9.17 7.46
C VAL A 52 -6.23 -8.92 8.71
N VAL A 53 -5.89 -7.66 8.97
CA VAL A 53 -5.03 -7.28 10.10
C VAL A 53 -5.72 -6.37 11.10
N TYR A 54 -6.82 -5.72 10.72
CA TYR A 54 -7.59 -4.87 11.63
C TYR A 54 -8.98 -4.63 11.03
N GLN A 55 -10.04 -5.00 11.74
CA GLN A 55 -11.42 -4.92 11.23
C GLN A 55 -11.52 -5.61 9.86
N ASP A 56 -11.92 -4.91 8.81
CA ASP A 56 -11.96 -5.44 7.45
C ASP A 56 -10.72 -5.05 6.61
N ILE A 57 -9.73 -4.41 7.24
CA ILE A 57 -8.55 -3.92 6.56
C ILE A 57 -7.56 -5.06 6.37
N ARG A 58 -7.08 -5.20 5.14
CA ARG A 58 -6.07 -6.18 4.74
C ARG A 58 -4.73 -5.50 4.51
N ARG A 59 -3.67 -6.29 4.64
CA ARG A 59 -2.29 -5.79 4.46
C ARG A 59 -1.60 -6.54 3.34
N ALA A 60 -0.98 -5.78 2.42
CA ALA A 60 -0.11 -6.30 1.37
C ALA A 60 1.30 -5.77 1.58
N ARG A 61 2.22 -6.65 2.00
CA ARG A 61 3.59 -6.27 2.33
C ARG A 61 4.48 -6.30 1.09
N CYS A 62 5.39 -5.32 0.98
CA CYS A 62 6.49 -5.40 0.04
C CYS A 62 7.46 -6.51 0.46
N ARG A 63 8.13 -7.12 -0.51
CA ARG A 63 9.14 -8.16 -0.25
C ARG A 63 10.50 -7.56 0.06
N ARG A 64 10.89 -6.55 -0.70
CA ARG A 64 12.24 -5.99 -0.65
C ARG A 64 12.32 -4.63 0.04
N PHE A 65 11.18 -4.07 0.39
CA PHE A 65 11.09 -2.76 1.03
C PHE A 65 10.26 -2.90 2.30
N PRO A 66 10.60 -2.13 3.36
CA PRO A 66 9.88 -2.23 4.64
C PRO A 66 8.58 -1.42 4.62
N TYR A 67 7.79 -1.58 3.57
CA TYR A 67 6.51 -0.88 3.40
C TYR A 67 5.40 -1.88 3.15
N ALA A 68 4.18 -1.49 3.50
CA ALA A 68 2.99 -2.25 3.22
C ALA A 68 1.86 -1.32 2.79
N LEU A 69 0.99 -1.84 1.91
CA LEU A 69 -0.26 -1.19 1.57
C LEU A 69 -1.37 -1.78 2.43
N PHE A 70 -2.20 -0.90 2.99
CA PHE A 70 -3.37 -1.29 3.77
C PHE A 70 -4.61 -0.91 2.97
N PHE A 71 -5.52 -1.86 2.81
CA PHE A 71 -6.67 -1.66 1.93
C PHE A 71 -7.91 -2.38 2.45
N ARG A 72 -9.06 -1.96 1.92
CA ARG A 72 -10.34 -2.62 2.15
C ARG A 72 -11.12 -2.67 0.84
N VAL A 73 -12.08 -3.58 0.78
CA VAL A 73 -12.97 -3.71 -0.38
C VAL A 73 -14.33 -3.14 0.02
N ILE A 74 -14.80 -2.14 -0.71
CA ILE A 74 -16.09 -1.49 -0.46
C ILE A 74 -16.86 -1.45 -1.77
N ALA A 75 -18.02 -2.10 -1.79
CA ALA A 75 -18.92 -2.10 -2.96
C ALA A 75 -18.18 -2.44 -4.27
N GLY A 76 -17.32 -3.46 -4.23
CA GLY A 76 -16.59 -3.92 -5.40
C GLY A 76 -15.38 -3.09 -5.79
N THR A 77 -15.03 -2.06 -4.99
CA THR A 77 -13.85 -1.24 -5.22
C THR A 77 -12.83 -1.51 -4.13
N VAL A 78 -11.57 -1.70 -4.51
CA VAL A 78 -10.47 -1.81 -3.57
C VAL A 78 -9.98 -0.40 -3.24
N ARG A 79 -10.01 -0.04 -1.96
CA ARG A 79 -9.55 1.26 -1.49
C ARG A 79 -8.28 1.09 -0.67
N VAL A 80 -7.18 1.62 -1.18
CA VAL A 80 -5.92 1.67 -0.44
C VAL A 80 -5.96 2.89 0.46
N ILE A 81 -5.88 2.66 1.77
CA ILE A 81 -6.06 3.73 2.78
C ILE A 81 -4.73 4.19 3.38
N ALA A 82 -3.66 3.40 3.22
CA ALA A 82 -2.36 3.76 3.78
C ALA A 82 -1.23 3.05 3.05
N CYS A 83 -0.08 3.72 2.99
CA CYS A 83 1.20 3.13 2.60
C CYS A 83 2.17 3.44 3.73
N PHE A 84 2.45 2.45 4.59
CA PHE A 84 3.19 2.68 5.82
C PHE A 84 4.46 1.86 5.89
N HIS A 85 5.50 2.49 6.39
CA HIS A 85 6.74 1.83 6.78
C HIS A 85 6.48 0.93 8.00
N SER A 86 7.15 -0.22 8.04
CA SER A 86 6.95 -1.21 9.11
C SER A 86 7.27 -0.68 10.52
N SER A 87 8.07 0.39 10.63
CA SER A 87 8.39 0.99 11.92
C SER A 87 7.37 2.03 12.39
N HIS A 88 6.40 2.40 11.55
CA HIS A 88 5.38 3.37 11.93
C HIS A 88 4.35 2.75 12.86
N ASP A 89 3.78 3.59 13.74
CA ASP A 89 2.75 3.18 14.67
C ASP A 89 1.48 2.78 13.90
N PRO A 90 1.01 1.52 14.02
CA PRO A 90 -0.17 1.08 13.28
C PRO A 90 -1.44 1.84 13.64
N ARG A 91 -1.51 2.46 14.82
CA ARG A 91 -2.68 3.26 15.20
C ARG A 91 -2.96 4.40 14.21
N GLN A 92 -1.94 4.89 13.52
CA GLN A 92 -2.11 5.98 12.56
C GLN A 92 -3.00 5.59 11.38
N TRP A 93 -2.80 4.40 10.80
CA TRP A 93 -3.66 3.96 9.70
C TRP A 93 -4.96 3.33 10.21
N GLN A 94 -4.96 2.77 11.42
CA GLN A 94 -6.17 2.20 12.01
C GLN A 94 -7.26 3.26 12.23
N ARG A 95 -6.87 4.49 12.50
CA ARG A 95 -7.80 5.61 12.65
C ARG A 95 -8.55 5.95 11.37
N ARG A 96 -8.08 5.45 10.22
CA ARG A 96 -8.70 5.69 8.92
C ARG A 96 -9.78 4.68 8.58
N SER A 97 -9.97 3.70 9.43
CA SER A 97 -10.94 2.64 9.19
C SER A 97 -12.40 3.08 9.40
#